data_41be008caf6b04fa9fb755bb84992d68
#
_entry.id   41be008caf6b04fa9fb755bb84992d68
#
_cell.length_a   1.000
_cell.length_b   1.000
_cell.length_c   1.000
_cell.angle_alpha   90.00
_cell.angle_beta   90.00
_cell.angle_gamma   90.00
#
_symmetry.space_group_name_H-M   'P 1'
#
loop_
_entity.id
_entity.type
_entity.pdbx_description
1 polymer ?
#
loop_
_entity_poly.entity_id
_entity_poly.type
_entity_poly.pdbx_seq_one_letter_code
_entity_poly.pdbx_strand_id
1 'polypeptide(L)'
;MKRITLLSVIAGSMVILATACSGSSSGHVGGNANGTAKTTQMTTQEAYAPHIDPADFTTKIDNKYFPLKPGTTFVYEGNIQGAAERDEMAVTHDTKQVMGVECLIASDRVTEDGKLIEQTYDWYAQDKEGNVWYFGEHVTEYKNGKVSGHEGSWESGVDGAKPGIAMQADPKVGQTYRQEYYKGVAEDRAKVLSLNKSATVPYGSFDHVLITNEWTPLEQGVVERQYYVAGVGDIIEATVKGPPERIELVDVKHG
;
A
#
# COMPACT_ATOMS: atom_id res chain seq x y z
N MET A 1 -1.76 -3.18 -13.97
CA MET A 1 -1.89 -3.83 -12.66
C MET A 1 -1.58 -2.81 -11.63
N LYS A 2 -2.47 -2.57 -10.66
CA LYS A 2 -2.15 -1.70 -9.52
C LYS A 2 -1.26 -2.49 -8.58
N ARG A 3 -0.13 -1.94 -8.20
CA ARG A 3 0.67 -2.49 -7.11
C ARG A 3 -0.01 -2.16 -5.79
N ILE A 4 -0.04 -3.11 -4.89
CA ILE A 4 -0.39 -2.92 -3.49
C ILE A 4 0.92 -2.58 -2.79
N THR A 5 1.42 -1.38 -2.99
CA THR A 5 2.65 -0.99 -2.30
C THR A 5 2.37 0.26 -1.47
N LEU A 6 2.74 0.25 -0.21
CA LEU A 6 2.98 1.46 0.57
C LEU A 6 4.14 2.29 -0.03
N LEU A 7 4.70 1.86 -1.13
CA LEU A 7 5.84 2.43 -1.79
C LEU A 7 5.61 2.83 -3.25
N SER A 8 4.52 2.50 -3.92
CA SER A 8 4.14 3.07 -5.23
C SER A 8 3.02 2.32 -5.93
N VAL A 9 2.05 3.02 -6.47
CA VAL A 9 0.98 2.47 -7.29
C VAL A 9 1.31 2.67 -8.77
N ILE A 10 1.77 1.64 -9.47
CA ILE A 10 1.91 1.69 -10.92
C ILE A 10 0.64 1.19 -11.58
N ALA A 11 -0.15 2.11 -12.14
CA ALA A 11 -1.33 1.79 -12.92
C ALA A 11 -0.97 1.41 -14.36
N GLY A 12 -0.86 0.12 -14.61
CA GLY A 12 -0.84 -0.42 -15.98
C GLY A 12 -2.24 -0.40 -16.58
N SER A 13 -2.54 0.54 -17.49
CA SER A 13 -3.83 0.59 -18.20
C SER A 13 -3.98 -0.59 -19.15
N MET A 14 -4.75 -1.61 -18.76
CA MET A 14 -5.23 -2.65 -19.66
C MET A 14 -6.58 -2.22 -20.25
N VAL A 15 -6.56 -1.75 -21.49
CA VAL A 15 -7.79 -1.48 -22.25
C VAL A 15 -8.47 -2.80 -22.58
N ILE A 16 -9.55 -3.12 -21.86
CA ILE A 16 -10.43 -4.23 -22.22
C ILE A 16 -11.49 -3.69 -23.20
N LEU A 17 -11.35 -4.06 -24.46
CA LEU A 17 -12.44 -3.89 -25.44
C LEU A 17 -13.57 -4.86 -25.08
N ALA A 18 -14.65 -4.36 -24.52
CA ALA A 18 -15.87 -5.11 -24.33
C ALA A 18 -16.66 -5.14 -25.64
N THR A 19 -16.68 -6.30 -26.31
CA THR A 19 -17.60 -6.56 -27.42
C THR A 19 -18.96 -6.91 -26.85
N ALA A 20 -19.93 -6.03 -27.04
CA ALA A 20 -21.32 -6.27 -26.67
C ALA A 20 -21.98 -7.17 -27.73
N CYS A 21 -22.40 -8.37 -27.36
CA CYS A 21 -23.37 -9.16 -28.12
C CYS A 21 -24.73 -9.08 -27.43
N SER A 22 -25.67 -8.44 -28.10
CA SER A 22 -27.09 -8.43 -27.76
C SER A 22 -27.75 -9.74 -28.20
N GLY A 23 -28.44 -10.40 -27.30
CA GLY A 23 -29.29 -11.55 -27.60
C GLY A 23 -30.55 -11.52 -26.72
N SER A 24 -31.69 -11.15 -27.36
CA SER A 24 -33.02 -11.25 -26.78
C SER A 24 -33.51 -12.69 -26.89
N SER A 25 -34.15 -13.24 -25.84
CA SER A 25 -35.25 -14.17 -25.99
C SER A 25 -36.09 -14.25 -24.73
N SER A 26 -37.37 -14.02 -24.92
CA SER A 26 -38.50 -14.14 -24.00
C SER A 26 -38.84 -15.60 -23.72
N GLY A 27 -39.22 -15.93 -22.49
CA GLY A 27 -39.84 -17.22 -22.14
C GLY A 27 -40.51 -17.14 -20.77
N HIS A 28 -41.83 -17.09 -20.81
CA HIS A 28 -42.74 -17.15 -19.67
C HIS A 28 -42.98 -18.62 -19.30
N VAL A 29 -42.92 -19.02 -18.01
CA VAL A 29 -43.79 -20.01 -17.38
C VAL A 29 -43.72 -19.87 -15.85
N GLY A 30 -44.89 -19.89 -15.20
CA GLY A 30 -45.09 -19.76 -13.76
C GLY A 30 -44.83 -21.07 -13.00
N GLY A 31 -44.61 -20.91 -11.70
CA GLY A 31 -44.44 -22.02 -10.75
C GLY A 31 -44.37 -21.47 -9.33
N ASN A 32 -45.47 -21.67 -8.61
CA ASN A 32 -45.66 -21.30 -7.20
C ASN A 32 -44.89 -22.28 -6.31
N ALA A 33 -44.02 -21.81 -5.43
CA ALA A 33 -43.54 -22.62 -4.31
C ALA A 33 -43.21 -21.73 -3.11
N ASN A 34 -43.93 -21.98 -2.05
CA ASN A 34 -43.84 -21.42 -0.72
C ASN A 34 -42.47 -21.80 -0.09
N GLY A 35 -41.55 -20.87 0.01
CA GLY A 35 -40.24 -21.06 0.64
C GLY A 35 -40.00 -19.98 1.68
N THR A 36 -39.96 -20.38 2.93
CA THR A 36 -39.65 -19.57 4.11
C THR A 36 -38.35 -18.78 3.88
N ALA A 37 -38.46 -17.48 3.70
CA ALA A 37 -37.32 -16.60 3.57
C ALA A 37 -36.52 -16.58 4.90
N LYS A 38 -35.40 -17.26 4.92
CA LYS A 38 -34.36 -16.99 5.92
C LYS A 38 -33.86 -15.57 5.68
N THR A 39 -34.27 -14.66 6.53
CA THR A 39 -33.69 -13.32 6.63
C THR A 39 -32.22 -13.50 7.07
N THR A 40 -31.33 -13.51 6.11
CA THR A 40 -29.91 -13.36 6.38
C THR A 40 -29.73 -11.95 6.91
N GLN A 41 -29.54 -11.80 8.21
CA GLN A 41 -29.09 -10.55 8.78
C GLN A 41 -27.73 -10.23 8.13
N MET A 42 -27.73 -9.29 7.19
CA MET A 42 -26.51 -8.61 6.79
C MET A 42 -26.04 -7.85 8.02
N THR A 43 -25.03 -8.39 8.70
CA THR A 43 -24.26 -7.62 9.67
C THR A 43 -23.74 -6.40 8.92
N THR A 44 -24.26 -5.22 9.22
CA THR A 44 -23.67 -3.96 8.77
C THR A 44 -22.26 -3.94 9.33
N GLN A 45 -21.28 -4.18 8.47
CA GLN A 45 -19.89 -4.00 8.82
C GLN A 45 -19.74 -2.54 9.22
N GLU A 46 -19.36 -2.30 10.47
CA GLU A 46 -19.20 -0.95 11.00
C GLU A 46 -18.27 -0.16 10.07
N ALA A 47 -18.70 1.03 9.66
CA ALA A 47 -17.95 1.81 8.69
C ALA A 47 -16.58 2.18 9.31
N TYR A 48 -15.49 1.94 8.58
CA TYR A 48 -14.15 2.32 9.03
C TYR A 48 -14.11 3.82 9.32
N ALA A 49 -13.83 4.20 10.55
CA ALA A 49 -13.82 5.58 11.02
C ALA A 49 -12.80 5.74 12.16
N PRO A 50 -11.50 5.81 11.82
CA PRO A 50 -10.47 6.02 12.83
C PRO A 50 -10.66 7.39 13.49
N HIS A 51 -10.39 7.45 14.80
CA HIS A 51 -10.36 8.72 15.53
C HIS A 51 -8.97 9.32 15.38
N ILE A 52 -8.88 10.53 14.86
CA ILE A 52 -7.64 11.26 14.66
C ILE A 52 -7.69 12.54 15.53
N ASP A 53 -6.87 12.56 16.57
CA ASP A 53 -6.57 13.78 17.34
C ASP A 53 -5.17 14.25 16.94
N PRO A 54 -5.02 15.41 16.29
CA PRO A 54 -3.72 15.90 15.85
C PRO A 54 -2.68 16.02 16.97
N ALA A 55 -3.11 16.23 18.21
CA ALA A 55 -2.20 16.32 19.36
C ALA A 55 -1.51 14.98 19.71
N ASP A 56 -2.02 13.86 19.20
CA ASP A 56 -1.47 12.54 19.44
C ASP A 56 -0.36 12.14 18.45
N PHE A 57 -0.04 13.00 17.48
CA PHE A 57 0.86 12.65 16.36
C PHE A 57 2.17 13.45 16.38
N THR A 58 3.19 12.86 15.79
CA THR A 58 4.52 13.44 15.59
C THR A 58 5.12 13.04 14.23
N THR A 59 5.96 13.93 13.68
CA THR A 59 6.79 13.62 12.48
C THR A 59 8.04 12.81 12.80
N LYS A 60 8.37 12.63 14.10
CA LYS A 60 9.43 11.70 14.50
C LYS A 60 8.92 10.28 14.43
N ILE A 61 9.28 9.58 13.35
CA ILE A 61 8.86 8.21 13.10
C ILE A 61 10.02 7.28 13.46
N ASP A 62 9.98 6.71 14.67
CA ASP A 62 10.98 5.77 15.20
C ASP A 62 10.40 4.38 15.48
N ASN A 63 9.29 4.04 14.82
CA ASN A 63 8.70 2.71 14.87
C ASN A 63 9.76 1.64 14.54
N LYS A 64 9.71 0.54 15.28
CA LYS A 64 10.69 -0.54 15.20
C LYS A 64 10.86 -1.13 13.81
N TYR A 65 9.77 -1.29 13.06
CA TYR A 65 9.75 -1.95 11.75
C TYR A 65 9.54 -0.98 10.58
N PHE A 66 9.29 0.29 10.87
CA PHE A 66 9.08 1.31 9.84
C PHE A 66 9.70 2.66 10.28
N PRO A 67 11.03 2.69 10.52
CA PRO A 67 11.70 3.92 10.93
C PRO A 67 11.90 4.84 9.73
N LEU A 68 11.35 6.06 9.78
CA LEU A 68 11.54 7.09 8.77
C LEU A 68 12.36 8.25 9.35
N LYS A 69 13.68 8.16 9.24
CA LYS A 69 14.58 9.23 9.68
C LYS A 69 14.86 10.19 8.52
N PRO A 70 14.55 11.48 8.62
CA PRO A 70 14.90 12.47 7.59
C PRO A 70 16.36 12.41 7.16
N GLY A 71 16.60 12.50 5.85
CA GLY A 71 17.91 12.34 5.23
C GLY A 71 18.29 10.89 4.90
N THR A 72 17.44 9.89 5.22
CA THR A 72 17.67 8.51 4.80
C THR A 72 17.07 8.27 3.43
N THR A 73 17.77 7.54 2.55
CA THR A 73 17.24 7.03 1.29
C THR A 73 17.41 5.52 1.25
N PHE A 74 16.31 4.82 1.13
CA PHE A 74 16.28 3.37 0.88
C PHE A 74 16.30 3.14 -0.62
N VAL A 75 17.09 2.16 -1.06
CA VAL A 75 17.24 1.82 -2.47
C VAL A 75 16.87 0.37 -2.66
N TYR A 76 15.87 0.14 -3.48
CA TYR A 76 15.41 -1.20 -3.83
C TYR A 76 15.69 -1.47 -5.31
N GLU A 77 15.99 -2.72 -5.64
CA GLU A 77 16.14 -3.18 -7.00
C GLU A 77 15.45 -4.53 -7.18
N GLY A 78 14.94 -4.76 -8.38
CA GLY A 78 14.29 -6.00 -8.72
C GLY A 78 14.00 -6.15 -10.18
N ASN A 79 13.15 -7.12 -10.47
CA ASN A 79 12.66 -7.35 -11.81
C ASN A 79 11.13 -7.51 -11.79
N ILE A 80 10.46 -6.75 -12.62
CA ILE A 80 9.03 -6.75 -12.74
C ILE A 80 8.66 -7.06 -14.16
N GLN A 81 8.05 -8.24 -14.36
CA GLN A 81 7.62 -8.74 -15.65
C GLN A 81 8.72 -8.70 -16.74
N GLY A 82 9.99 -8.80 -16.33
CA GLY A 82 11.14 -8.82 -17.23
C GLY A 82 11.88 -7.49 -17.39
N ALA A 83 11.33 -6.38 -16.87
CA ALA A 83 12.02 -5.09 -16.83
C ALA A 83 12.80 -4.92 -15.51
N ALA A 84 13.98 -4.32 -15.58
CA ALA A 84 14.76 -3.97 -14.39
C ALA A 84 14.13 -2.76 -13.72
N GLU A 85 13.76 -2.93 -12.46
CA GLU A 85 13.21 -1.86 -11.65
C GLU A 85 14.17 -1.42 -10.58
N ARG A 86 14.18 -0.11 -10.34
CA ARG A 86 14.87 0.53 -9.23
C ARG A 86 13.95 1.56 -8.60
N ASP A 87 13.80 1.46 -7.30
CA ASP A 87 13.03 2.35 -6.47
C ASP A 87 13.93 3.03 -5.44
N GLU A 88 13.79 4.35 -5.29
CA GLU A 88 14.52 5.18 -4.34
C GLU A 88 13.54 5.96 -3.46
N MET A 89 13.27 5.44 -2.25
CA MET A 89 12.46 6.12 -1.26
C MET A 89 13.32 7.00 -0.37
N ALA A 90 13.21 8.31 -0.52
CA ALA A 90 13.93 9.31 0.26
C ALA A 90 13.04 9.93 1.34
N VAL A 91 13.40 9.77 2.60
CA VAL A 91 12.75 10.46 3.72
C VAL A 91 13.21 11.90 3.74
N THR A 92 12.33 12.83 3.41
CA THR A 92 12.65 14.26 3.29
C THR A 92 12.69 14.96 4.66
N HIS A 93 13.06 16.23 4.67
CA HIS A 93 12.89 17.11 5.85
C HIS A 93 11.61 17.93 5.77
N ASP A 94 10.84 17.77 4.69
CA ASP A 94 9.62 18.51 4.45
C ASP A 94 8.43 17.85 5.15
N THR A 95 7.42 18.65 5.46
CA THR A 95 6.19 18.20 6.10
C THR A 95 4.96 18.72 5.36
N LYS A 96 3.82 18.07 5.58
CA LYS A 96 2.52 18.48 5.06
C LYS A 96 1.47 18.37 6.15
N GLN A 97 0.59 19.36 6.23
CA GLN A 97 -0.59 19.31 7.11
C GLN A 97 -1.72 18.53 6.43
N VAL A 98 -2.17 17.43 7.05
CA VAL A 98 -3.32 16.63 6.60
C VAL A 98 -4.25 16.41 7.78
N MET A 99 -5.53 16.76 7.70
CA MET A 99 -6.49 16.70 8.81
C MET A 99 -6.00 17.39 10.11
N GLY A 100 -5.13 18.41 10.00
CA GLY A 100 -4.51 19.08 11.15
C GLY A 100 -3.31 18.35 11.76
N VAL A 101 -2.98 17.15 11.27
CA VAL A 101 -1.76 16.41 11.63
C VAL A 101 -0.61 16.89 10.77
N GLU A 102 0.54 17.19 11.38
CA GLU A 102 1.79 17.42 10.65
C GLU A 102 2.39 16.06 10.25
N CYS A 103 2.41 15.78 8.95
CA CYS A 103 2.92 14.54 8.37
C CYS A 103 4.32 14.76 7.78
N LEU A 104 5.23 13.83 8.01
CA LEU A 104 6.53 13.74 7.33
C LEU A 104 6.31 13.30 5.89
N ILE A 105 7.05 13.90 4.94
CA ILE A 105 6.99 13.50 3.53
C ILE A 105 8.11 12.52 3.23
N ALA A 106 7.77 11.34 2.69
CA ALA A 106 8.69 10.49 1.95
C ALA A 106 8.50 10.74 0.46
N SER A 107 9.59 10.76 -0.30
CA SER A 107 9.60 10.93 -1.75
C SER A 107 10.07 9.64 -2.38
N ASP A 108 9.21 9.01 -3.13
CA ASP A 108 9.46 7.75 -3.78
C ASP A 108 9.62 7.94 -5.28
N ARG A 109 10.64 7.32 -5.86
CA ARG A 109 11.02 7.50 -7.25
C ARG A 109 11.33 6.17 -7.92
N VAL A 110 10.41 5.73 -8.77
CA VAL A 110 10.49 4.45 -9.47
C VAL A 110 10.98 4.63 -10.91
N THR A 111 11.98 3.83 -11.27
CA THR A 111 12.49 3.76 -12.65
C THR A 111 12.40 2.34 -13.17
N GLU A 112 12.03 2.19 -14.44
CA GLU A 112 12.03 0.94 -15.20
C GLU A 112 13.02 1.06 -16.35
N ASP A 113 13.99 0.13 -16.45
CA ASP A 113 15.10 0.18 -17.40
C ASP A 113 15.79 1.56 -17.44
N GLY A 114 15.93 2.20 -16.25
CA GLY A 114 16.54 3.51 -16.05
C GLY A 114 15.67 4.71 -16.47
N LYS A 115 14.42 4.50 -16.87
CA LYS A 115 13.47 5.56 -17.20
C LYS A 115 12.53 5.80 -16.04
N LEU A 116 12.34 7.05 -15.63
CA LEU A 116 11.35 7.41 -14.63
C LEU A 116 9.96 7.04 -15.13
N ILE A 117 9.24 6.26 -14.32
CA ILE A 117 7.87 5.83 -14.57
C ILE A 117 6.91 6.37 -13.53
N GLU A 118 7.38 6.61 -12.29
CA GLU A 118 6.57 7.17 -11.23
C GLU A 118 7.39 8.02 -10.25
N GLN A 119 6.77 9.07 -9.74
CA GLN A 119 7.22 9.86 -8.62
C GLN A 119 6.06 10.05 -7.65
N THR A 120 6.22 9.59 -6.41
CA THR A 120 5.20 9.70 -5.37
C THR A 120 5.72 10.52 -4.18
N TYR A 121 4.82 11.23 -3.52
CA TYR A 121 5.05 11.88 -2.23
C TYR A 121 4.03 11.35 -1.24
N ASP A 122 4.52 10.62 -0.25
CA ASP A 122 3.75 9.94 0.78
C ASP A 122 3.75 10.73 2.08
N TRP A 123 2.65 10.69 2.84
CA TRP A 123 2.52 11.45 4.07
C TRP A 123 2.30 10.54 5.27
N TYR A 124 3.30 10.50 6.16
CA TYR A 124 3.30 9.65 7.35
C TYR A 124 3.37 10.45 8.63
N ALA A 125 2.72 9.96 9.69
CA ALA A 125 2.91 10.45 11.06
C ALA A 125 2.84 9.27 12.04
N GLN A 126 3.55 9.38 13.16
CA GLN A 126 3.51 8.37 14.21
C GLN A 126 2.61 8.84 15.35
N ASP A 127 1.69 7.97 15.81
CA ASP A 127 0.88 8.26 16.97
C ASP A 127 1.63 8.04 18.30
N LYS A 128 1.04 8.48 19.42
CA LYS A 128 1.64 8.33 20.76
C LYS A 128 1.80 6.89 21.23
N GLU A 129 1.05 5.95 20.63
CA GLU A 129 1.19 4.51 20.84
C GLU A 129 2.35 3.91 20.04
N GLY A 130 2.91 4.64 19.05
CA GLY A 130 4.00 4.24 18.17
C GLY A 130 3.55 3.58 16.87
N ASN A 131 2.25 3.60 16.53
CA ASN A 131 1.82 3.17 15.20
C ASN A 131 2.17 4.24 14.18
N VAL A 132 2.64 3.83 13.01
CA VAL A 132 2.83 4.72 11.87
C VAL A 132 1.56 4.74 11.04
N TRP A 133 1.02 5.92 10.82
CA TRP A 133 -0.18 6.15 10.05
C TRP A 133 0.15 6.72 8.68
N TYR A 134 -0.57 6.27 7.67
CA TYR A 134 -0.52 6.75 6.30
C TYR A 134 -1.70 7.68 6.04
N PHE A 135 -1.40 8.94 5.69
CA PHE A 135 -2.39 9.99 5.53
C PHE A 135 -2.73 10.28 4.08
N GLY A 136 -2.04 9.68 3.15
CA GLY A 136 -2.26 9.81 1.71
C GLY A 136 -0.98 10.01 0.93
N GLU A 137 -1.16 10.20 -0.38
CA GLU A 137 -0.08 10.31 -1.34
C GLU A 137 -0.43 11.24 -2.51
N HIS A 138 0.60 11.72 -3.18
CA HIS A 138 0.49 12.39 -4.47
C HIS A 138 1.36 11.68 -5.50
N VAL A 139 0.71 10.94 -6.37
CA VAL A 139 1.33 10.17 -7.45
C VAL A 139 1.48 11.02 -8.72
N THR A 140 2.61 10.88 -9.39
CA THR A 140 2.83 11.41 -10.74
C THR A 140 3.40 10.30 -11.60
N GLU A 141 2.61 9.82 -12.54
CA GLU A 141 3.00 8.81 -13.52
C GLU A 141 3.68 9.45 -14.72
N TYR A 142 4.67 8.74 -15.29
CA TYR A 142 5.40 9.18 -16.48
C TYR A 142 5.35 8.15 -17.59
N LYS A 143 5.13 8.62 -18.82
CA LYS A 143 5.23 7.81 -20.03
C LYS A 143 6.04 8.58 -21.09
N ASN A 144 7.12 7.95 -21.58
CA ASN A 144 8.04 8.58 -22.52
C ASN A 144 8.60 9.94 -22.02
N GLY A 145 8.91 10.05 -20.72
CA GLY A 145 9.46 11.25 -20.08
C GLY A 145 8.47 12.42 -19.92
N LYS A 146 7.17 12.17 -20.07
CA LYS A 146 6.11 13.16 -19.87
C LYS A 146 5.11 12.66 -18.84
N VAL A 147 4.57 13.57 -18.03
CA VAL A 147 3.48 13.26 -17.11
C VAL A 147 2.32 12.65 -17.88
N SER A 148 1.84 11.50 -17.44
CA SER A 148 0.73 10.73 -18.03
C SER A 148 -0.49 10.66 -17.15
N GLY A 149 -0.36 10.79 -15.84
CA GLY A 149 -1.46 10.69 -14.88
C GLY A 149 -1.07 10.99 -13.45
N HIS A 150 -2.08 10.91 -12.57
CA HIS A 150 -1.98 11.02 -11.12
C HIS A 150 -2.87 9.95 -10.46
N GLU A 151 -3.03 8.79 -11.14
CA GLU A 151 -3.89 7.72 -10.63
C GLU A 151 -3.34 7.18 -9.32
N GLY A 152 -4.23 6.89 -8.37
CA GLY A 152 -3.85 6.45 -7.02
C GLY A 152 -3.73 7.59 -6.01
N SER A 153 -3.51 8.84 -6.42
CA SER A 153 -3.41 9.96 -5.47
C SER A 153 -4.65 10.10 -4.60
N TRP A 154 -4.44 10.32 -3.30
CA TRP A 154 -5.51 10.55 -2.34
C TRP A 154 -5.01 11.31 -1.11
N GLU A 155 -5.92 11.95 -0.39
CA GLU A 155 -5.62 12.70 0.83
C GLU A 155 -6.69 12.42 1.89
N SER A 156 -6.28 12.04 3.08
CA SER A 156 -7.18 11.84 4.22
C SER A 156 -7.99 13.10 4.53
N GLY A 157 -9.30 12.90 4.75
CA GLY A 157 -10.25 13.99 4.98
C GLY A 157 -10.83 14.61 3.71
N VAL A 158 -10.33 14.27 2.52
CA VAL A 158 -10.85 14.72 1.22
C VAL A 158 -11.69 13.60 0.60
N ASP A 159 -12.85 13.93 0.06
CA ASP A 159 -13.80 13.02 -0.63
C ASP A 159 -14.10 11.70 0.10
N GLY A 160 -14.01 11.74 1.45
CA GLY A 160 -14.29 10.59 2.31
C GLY A 160 -13.12 9.62 2.50
N ALA A 161 -11.94 9.96 1.99
CA ALA A 161 -10.71 9.24 2.28
C ALA A 161 -10.35 9.34 3.78
N LYS A 162 -9.70 8.30 4.30
CA LYS A 162 -9.35 8.16 5.72
C LYS A 162 -7.96 7.57 5.86
N PRO A 163 -7.19 7.99 6.87
CA PRO A 163 -5.87 7.42 7.11
C PRO A 163 -5.98 5.96 7.56
N GLY A 164 -4.92 5.21 7.34
CA GLY A 164 -4.76 3.86 7.84
C GLY A 164 -3.42 3.68 8.55
N ILE A 165 -3.16 2.48 9.05
CA ILE A 165 -1.93 2.16 9.76
C ILE A 165 -0.96 1.52 8.77
N ALA A 166 0.10 2.22 8.39
CA ALA A 166 1.20 1.67 7.61
C ALA A 166 1.94 0.57 8.40
N MET A 167 2.25 0.83 9.68
CA MET A 167 2.90 -0.15 10.55
C MET A 167 2.39 -0.03 11.99
N GLN A 168 2.05 -1.17 12.58
CA GLN A 168 1.65 -1.24 13.99
C GLN A 168 2.85 -1.06 14.93
N ALA A 169 2.63 -0.46 16.10
CA ALA A 169 3.64 -0.35 17.15
C ALA A 169 4.08 -1.71 17.70
N ASP A 170 3.11 -2.61 17.88
CA ASP A 170 3.31 -3.96 18.42
C ASP A 170 2.56 -4.99 17.57
N PRO A 171 3.07 -5.31 16.35
CA PRO A 171 2.41 -6.24 15.44
C PRO A 171 2.36 -7.65 16.04
N LYS A 172 1.20 -8.33 15.92
CA LYS A 172 0.97 -9.68 16.42
C LYS A 172 0.50 -10.61 15.32
N VAL A 173 1.05 -11.81 15.26
CA VAL A 173 0.68 -12.82 14.26
C VAL A 173 -0.84 -13.04 14.25
N GLY A 174 -1.40 -12.98 13.04
CA GLY A 174 -2.84 -13.12 12.81
C GLY A 174 -3.62 -11.80 12.78
N GLN A 175 -3.06 -10.70 13.30
CA GLN A 175 -3.71 -9.39 13.19
C GLN A 175 -3.87 -8.98 11.73
N THR A 176 -5.01 -8.39 11.43
CA THR A 176 -5.32 -7.76 10.14
C THR A 176 -5.69 -6.31 10.39
N TYR A 177 -5.14 -5.41 9.60
CA TYR A 177 -5.41 -3.98 9.71
C TYR A 177 -5.52 -3.35 8.33
N ARG A 178 -6.06 -2.13 8.28
CA ARG A 178 -6.21 -1.33 7.08
C ARG A 178 -5.06 -0.36 7.00
N GLN A 179 -4.37 -0.33 5.87
CA GLN A 179 -3.22 0.53 5.64
C GLN A 179 -3.64 1.89 5.07
N GLU A 180 -4.76 1.91 4.35
CA GLU A 180 -5.36 3.10 3.77
C GLU A 180 -6.85 2.90 3.50
N TYR A 181 -7.58 3.98 3.30
CA TYR A 181 -8.98 3.89 2.88
C TYR A 181 -9.44 5.10 2.08
N TYR A 182 -9.52 4.92 0.79
CA TYR A 182 -10.30 5.77 -0.11
C TYR A 182 -11.09 4.88 -1.06
N LYS A 183 -12.42 4.84 -0.88
CA LYS A 183 -13.29 3.87 -1.55
C LYS A 183 -13.12 3.88 -3.07
N GLY A 184 -12.75 2.74 -3.63
CA GLY A 184 -12.54 2.54 -5.06
C GLY A 184 -11.21 3.10 -5.61
N VAL A 185 -10.34 3.65 -4.75
CA VAL A 185 -9.04 4.20 -5.13
C VAL A 185 -7.92 3.56 -4.32
N ALA A 186 -8.03 3.55 -2.98
CA ALA A 186 -7.01 3.06 -2.06
C ALA A 186 -7.70 2.30 -0.90
N GLU A 187 -7.61 0.95 -0.87
CA GLU A 187 -8.32 0.13 0.12
C GLU A 187 -7.45 -0.97 0.73
N ASP A 188 -6.17 -0.72 0.86
CA ASP A 188 -5.17 -1.72 1.17
C ASP A 188 -5.20 -2.19 2.61
N ARG A 189 -4.87 -3.47 2.78
CA ARG A 189 -4.91 -4.18 4.04
C ARG A 189 -3.68 -5.05 4.20
N ALA A 190 -3.20 -5.13 5.42
CA ALA A 190 -2.13 -6.03 5.80
C ALA A 190 -2.60 -7.09 6.81
N LYS A 191 -1.94 -8.24 6.78
CA LYS A 191 -2.06 -9.29 7.80
C LYS A 191 -0.68 -9.76 8.23
N VAL A 192 -0.41 -9.70 9.52
CA VAL A 192 0.84 -10.21 10.11
C VAL A 192 0.87 -11.73 10.05
N LEU A 193 1.89 -12.29 9.40
CA LEU A 193 2.08 -13.74 9.26
C LEU A 193 3.11 -14.31 10.22
N SER A 194 4.20 -13.59 10.46
CA SER A 194 5.31 -14.07 11.29
C SER A 194 6.11 -12.88 11.84
N LEU A 195 6.78 -13.11 12.97
CA LEU A 195 7.72 -12.18 13.61
C LEU A 195 9.11 -12.81 13.79
N ASN A 196 9.32 -13.99 13.26
CA ASN A 196 10.52 -14.78 13.56
C ASN A 196 10.96 -15.64 12.37
N LYS A 197 11.14 -14.99 11.24
CA LYS A 197 11.73 -15.59 10.03
C LYS A 197 13.11 -15.01 9.79
N SER A 198 13.88 -15.65 8.93
CA SER A 198 15.14 -15.11 8.43
C SER A 198 14.97 -14.75 6.96
N ALA A 199 15.68 -13.70 6.51
CA ALA A 199 15.74 -13.28 5.12
C ALA A 199 17.13 -12.78 4.78
N THR A 200 17.54 -12.94 3.52
CA THR A 200 18.77 -12.42 2.97
C THR A 200 18.46 -11.64 1.71
N VAL A 201 18.97 -10.42 1.63
CA VAL A 201 18.89 -9.51 0.50
C VAL A 201 20.30 -8.97 0.20
N PRO A 202 20.55 -8.27 -0.91
CA PRO A 202 21.87 -7.70 -1.19
C PRO A 202 22.39 -6.78 -0.09
N TYR A 203 21.52 -6.05 0.59
CA TYR A 203 21.88 -5.18 1.72
C TYR A 203 22.37 -5.96 2.96
N GLY A 204 21.88 -7.19 3.20
CA GLY A 204 22.31 -7.98 4.36
C GLY A 204 21.48 -9.25 4.62
N SER A 205 21.86 -9.94 5.69
CA SER A 205 21.16 -11.13 6.20
C SER A 205 20.59 -10.83 7.59
N PHE A 206 19.33 -11.19 7.81
CA PHE A 206 18.57 -10.80 8.99
C PHE A 206 17.78 -11.97 9.57
N ASP A 207 17.68 -11.98 10.89
CA ASP A 207 16.81 -12.83 11.68
C ASP A 207 15.66 -12.01 12.29
N HIS A 208 14.65 -12.69 12.82
CA HIS A 208 13.48 -12.06 13.45
C HIS A 208 12.73 -11.10 12.54
N VAL A 209 12.65 -11.45 11.26
CA VAL A 209 11.94 -10.69 10.24
C VAL A 209 10.44 -10.76 10.48
N LEU A 210 9.79 -9.60 10.55
CA LEU A 210 8.34 -9.45 10.48
C LEU A 210 7.91 -9.69 9.03
N ILE A 211 6.89 -10.51 8.83
CA ILE A 211 6.31 -10.76 7.51
C ILE A 211 4.82 -10.44 7.54
N THR A 212 4.36 -9.69 6.56
CA THR A 212 2.94 -9.44 6.28
C THR A 212 2.52 -10.07 4.94
N ASN A 213 1.25 -10.37 4.79
CA ASN A 213 0.59 -10.41 3.49
C ASN A 213 -0.22 -9.13 3.33
N GLU A 214 -0.16 -8.56 2.15
CA GLU A 214 -0.84 -7.32 1.80
C GLU A 214 -1.71 -7.53 0.56
N TRP A 215 -2.87 -6.90 0.52
CA TRP A 215 -3.84 -7.03 -0.56
C TRP A 215 -4.83 -5.88 -0.58
N THR A 216 -5.37 -5.60 -1.75
CA THR A 216 -6.52 -4.71 -1.90
C THR A 216 -7.75 -5.46 -2.44
N PRO A 217 -8.97 -5.14 -2.00
CA PRO A 217 -10.19 -5.66 -2.62
C PRO A 217 -10.39 -5.14 -4.06
N LEU A 218 -9.67 -4.08 -4.44
CA LEU A 218 -9.74 -3.47 -5.78
C LEU A 218 -9.03 -4.34 -6.82
N GLU A 219 -8.05 -5.16 -6.41
CA GLU A 219 -7.32 -6.07 -7.30
C GLU A 219 -7.45 -7.52 -6.83
N GLN A 220 -8.53 -8.15 -7.29
CA GLN A 220 -8.83 -9.52 -6.87
C GLN A 220 -7.78 -10.51 -7.39
N GLY A 221 -7.26 -11.30 -6.48
CA GLY A 221 -6.35 -12.39 -6.83
C GLY A 221 -4.87 -12.01 -6.75
N VAL A 222 -4.52 -10.78 -6.40
CA VAL A 222 -3.16 -10.36 -6.08
C VAL A 222 -2.98 -10.36 -4.56
N VAL A 223 -1.85 -10.87 -4.11
CA VAL A 223 -1.39 -10.81 -2.71
C VAL A 223 0.11 -10.63 -2.75
N GLU A 224 0.57 -9.63 -2.07
CA GLU A 224 1.98 -9.32 -1.86
C GLU A 224 2.43 -9.71 -0.46
N ARG A 225 3.71 -9.82 -0.32
CA ARG A 225 4.35 -10.14 0.95
C ARG A 225 5.48 -9.17 1.19
N GLN A 226 5.38 -8.47 2.31
CA GLN A 226 6.40 -7.54 2.77
C GLN A 226 7.22 -8.17 3.89
N TYR A 227 8.50 -7.82 3.95
CA TYR A 227 9.45 -8.34 4.93
C TYR A 227 10.15 -7.17 5.62
N TYR A 228 9.87 -6.98 6.91
CA TYR A 228 10.40 -5.86 7.69
C TYR A 228 11.41 -6.32 8.71
N VAL A 229 12.50 -5.54 8.83
CA VAL A 229 13.58 -5.75 9.79
C VAL A 229 13.61 -4.63 10.81
N ALA A 230 13.71 -5.00 12.08
CA ALA A 230 13.81 -4.05 13.17
C ALA A 230 14.99 -3.09 13.00
N GLY A 231 14.73 -1.78 12.99
CA GLY A 231 15.70 -0.72 12.83
C GLY A 231 16.15 -0.46 11.38
N VAL A 232 15.66 -1.25 10.42
CA VAL A 232 15.91 -1.05 8.98
C VAL A 232 14.65 -0.58 8.27
N GLY A 233 13.55 -1.30 8.41
CA GLY A 233 12.32 -1.10 7.65
C GLY A 233 12.04 -2.26 6.72
N ASP A 234 11.36 -2.01 5.61
CA ASP A 234 11.10 -3.01 4.57
C ASP A 234 12.39 -3.40 3.86
N ILE A 235 12.53 -4.71 3.60
CA ILE A 235 13.69 -5.27 2.90
C ILE A 235 13.33 -6.08 1.67
N ILE A 236 12.10 -6.56 1.56
CA ILE A 236 11.60 -7.35 0.42
C ILE A 236 10.12 -7.07 0.23
N GLU A 237 9.75 -6.75 -0.99
CA GLU A 237 8.40 -6.86 -1.49
C GLU A 237 8.35 -7.95 -2.57
N ALA A 238 7.37 -8.85 -2.46
CA ALA A 238 7.22 -9.93 -3.43
C ALA A 238 5.77 -10.34 -3.62
N THR A 239 5.31 -10.42 -4.85
CA THR A 239 4.00 -11.01 -5.17
C THR A 239 4.04 -12.51 -4.91
N VAL A 240 3.16 -12.99 -4.02
CA VAL A 240 3.00 -14.42 -3.71
C VAL A 240 1.77 -15.03 -4.38
N LYS A 241 0.89 -14.18 -4.88
CA LYS A 241 -0.26 -14.56 -5.70
C LYS A 241 -0.54 -13.44 -6.69
N GLY A 242 -0.54 -13.75 -7.97
CA GLY A 242 -0.65 -12.78 -9.06
C GLY A 242 0.56 -12.87 -10.00
N PRO A 243 0.77 -11.87 -10.85
CA PRO A 243 1.98 -11.76 -11.67
C PRO A 243 3.22 -11.68 -10.78
N PRO A 244 4.31 -12.39 -11.14
CA PRO A 244 5.50 -12.42 -10.31
C PRO A 244 6.22 -11.07 -10.34
N GLU A 245 6.41 -10.51 -9.17
CA GLU A 245 7.17 -9.29 -8.92
C GLU A 245 7.99 -9.49 -7.66
N ARG A 246 9.20 -8.93 -7.64
CA ARG A 246 10.07 -8.95 -6.47
C ARG A 246 11.08 -7.83 -6.55
N ILE A 247 11.11 -7.00 -5.51
CA ILE A 247 12.15 -6.01 -5.27
C ILE A 247 12.80 -6.25 -3.90
N GLU A 248 14.06 -5.93 -3.78
CA GLU A 248 14.87 -6.16 -2.58
C GLU A 248 15.68 -4.93 -2.23
N LEU A 249 15.84 -4.68 -0.94
CA LEU A 249 16.70 -3.62 -0.44
C LEU A 249 18.17 -3.92 -0.81
N VAL A 250 18.78 -2.99 -1.54
CA VAL A 250 20.19 -3.10 -1.98
C VAL A 250 21.10 -2.10 -1.26
N ASP A 251 20.56 -0.96 -0.81
CA ASP A 251 21.36 0.08 -0.15
C ASP A 251 20.49 0.96 0.78
N VAL A 252 21.11 1.51 1.83
CA VAL A 252 20.52 2.55 2.68
C VAL A 252 21.53 3.68 2.81
N LYS A 253 21.23 4.83 2.23
CA LYS A 253 22.06 6.03 2.24
C LYS A 253 21.63 6.96 3.37
N HIS A 254 22.58 7.59 4.01
CA HIS A 254 22.33 8.60 5.03
C HIS A 254 22.93 9.92 4.60
N GLY A 255 22.10 10.98 4.56
CA GLY A 255 22.48 12.35 4.24
C GLY A 255 22.85 13.15 5.48
#